data_75be362421603cb500f3d03212065b04
#
_entry.id   75be362421603cb500f3d03212065b04
#
_cell.length_a   1.000
_cell.length_b   1.000
_cell.length_c   1.000
_cell.angle_alpha   90.00
_cell.angle_beta   90.00
_cell.angle_gamma   90.00
#
_symmetry.space_group_name_H-M   'P 1'
#
loop_
_entity.id
_entity.type
_entity.pdbx_description
1 polymer ?
#
loop_
_entity_poly.entity_id
_entity_poly.type
_entity_poly.pdbx_seq_one_letter_code
_entity_poly.pdbx_strand_id
1 'polypeptide(L)'
;VGVTRKTQIPTRWIDQGAHKALEIAELPNRYLAGITEVALKNYVGDKTNWRTMLKNEIQEQDLCSWRDKLKQHIPQEALPYFIDNIKETTLEFPVLQYPTKLKTLNLVKTPQYTGTLKGIKGQYLIFEDDTVFNVRSNEGFVVSINML
;
A
#
# COMPACT_ATOMS: atom_id res chain seq x y z
N VAL A 1 -1.62 -5.03 8.33
CA VAL A 1 -0.31 -5.69 8.49
C VAL A 1 0.01 -6.48 7.24
N GLY A 2 1.27 -6.52 6.84
CA GLY A 2 1.73 -7.31 5.70
C GLY A 2 3.17 -7.77 5.88
N VAL A 3 3.56 -8.82 5.16
CA VAL A 3 4.91 -9.37 5.15
C VAL A 3 5.58 -9.06 3.82
N THR A 4 6.86 -8.69 3.87
CA THR A 4 7.67 -8.45 2.69
C THR A 4 9.12 -8.87 2.94
N ARG A 5 9.90 -9.02 1.86
CA ARG A 5 11.34 -9.21 1.98
C ARG A 5 12.00 -7.89 2.39
N LYS A 6 13.02 -7.94 3.22
CA LYS A 6 13.77 -6.75 3.65
C LYS A 6 14.25 -5.90 2.47
N THR A 7 14.72 -6.54 1.40
CA THR A 7 15.18 -5.88 0.17
C THR A 7 14.06 -5.19 -0.63
N GLN A 8 12.79 -5.43 -0.29
CA GLN A 8 11.64 -4.80 -0.92
C GLN A 8 11.05 -3.64 -0.11
N ILE A 9 11.66 -3.27 0.99
CA ILE A 9 11.36 -2.08 1.76
C ILE A 9 12.21 -0.91 1.19
N PRO A 10 11.65 0.27 0.87
CA PRO A 10 10.26 0.72 1.05
C PRO A 10 9.32 0.45 -0.13
N THR A 11 9.79 -0.21 -1.20
CA THR A 11 9.00 -0.43 -2.45
C THR A 11 7.61 -0.99 -2.16
N ARG A 12 7.51 -1.94 -1.23
CA ARG A 12 6.22 -2.55 -0.87
C ARG A 12 5.24 -1.54 -0.24
N TRP A 13 5.74 -0.60 0.55
CA TRP A 13 4.92 0.46 1.14
C TRP A 13 4.43 1.45 0.09
N ILE A 14 5.32 1.79 -0.87
CA ILE A 14 4.98 2.64 -2.02
C ILE A 14 3.89 1.97 -2.86
N ASP A 15 4.05 0.69 -3.20
CA ASP A 15 3.07 -0.07 -3.97
C ASP A 15 1.68 -0.13 -3.33
N GLN A 16 1.63 -0.13 -2.00
CA GLN A 16 0.36 -0.11 -1.25
C GLN A 16 -0.22 1.31 -1.12
N GLY A 17 0.51 2.34 -1.53
CA GLY A 17 0.07 3.72 -1.34
C GLY A 17 0.00 4.13 0.14
N ALA A 18 0.83 3.52 0.99
CA ALA A 18 0.84 3.79 2.41
C ALA A 18 1.26 5.23 2.73
N HIS A 19 0.54 5.91 3.60
CA HIS A 19 0.91 7.23 4.10
C HIS A 19 2.02 7.14 5.15
N LYS A 20 1.91 6.17 6.05
CA LYS A 20 2.91 5.86 7.07
C LYS A 20 3.17 4.37 7.13
N ALA A 21 4.37 4.00 7.52
CA ALA A 21 4.76 2.61 7.73
C ALA A 21 5.71 2.46 8.92
N LEU A 22 5.63 1.31 9.59
CA LEU A 22 6.49 0.95 10.71
C LEU A 22 6.84 -0.53 10.63
N GLU A 23 8.12 -0.85 10.72
CA GLU A 23 8.59 -2.22 10.84
C GLU A 23 8.42 -2.70 12.27
N ILE A 24 7.75 -3.83 12.47
CA ILE A 24 7.46 -4.38 13.81
C ILE A 24 8.21 -5.68 14.12
N ALA A 25 8.71 -6.37 13.11
CA ALA A 25 9.50 -7.58 13.29
C ALA A 25 10.41 -7.85 12.09
N GLU A 26 11.61 -8.39 12.33
CA GLU A 26 12.52 -8.90 11.31
C GLU A 26 12.69 -10.41 11.49
N LEU A 27 11.91 -11.18 10.74
CA LEU A 27 11.78 -12.63 10.91
C LEU A 27 12.76 -13.39 10.03
N PRO A 28 13.47 -14.41 10.56
CA PRO A 28 14.58 -15.04 9.85
C PRO A 28 14.14 -15.96 8.71
N ASN A 29 12.86 -16.36 8.67
CA ASN A 29 12.38 -17.27 7.65
C ASN A 29 10.90 -17.06 7.32
N ARG A 30 10.48 -17.66 6.20
CA ARG A 30 9.11 -17.52 5.69
C ARG A 30 8.05 -18.18 6.59
N TYR A 31 8.40 -19.22 7.32
CA TYR A 31 7.48 -19.90 8.23
C TYR A 31 7.06 -18.97 9.36
N LEU A 32 8.03 -18.39 10.08
CA LEU A 32 7.76 -17.43 11.15
C LEU A 32 7.01 -16.19 10.64
N ALA A 33 7.36 -15.70 9.45
CA ALA A 33 6.64 -14.59 8.82
C ALA A 33 5.18 -14.96 8.56
N GLY A 34 4.90 -16.16 8.05
CA GLY A 34 3.56 -16.63 7.76
C GLY A 34 2.68 -16.79 9.00
N ILE A 35 3.18 -17.46 10.06
CA ILE A 35 2.41 -17.64 11.29
C ILE A 35 2.15 -16.30 12.01
N THR A 36 3.10 -15.37 11.95
CA THR A 36 2.94 -14.03 12.52
C THR A 36 1.89 -13.24 11.76
N GLU A 37 1.93 -13.26 10.43
CA GLU A 37 0.92 -12.59 9.59
C GLU A 37 -0.50 -13.13 9.88
N VAL A 38 -0.64 -14.47 9.95
CA VAL A 38 -1.92 -15.12 10.26
C VAL A 38 -2.44 -14.72 11.64
N ALA A 39 -1.57 -14.73 12.65
CA ALA A 39 -1.94 -14.33 14.00
C ALA A 39 -2.42 -12.88 14.08
N LEU A 40 -1.75 -11.96 13.37
CA LEU A 40 -2.06 -10.55 13.41
C LEU A 40 -3.28 -10.15 12.56
N LYS A 41 -3.66 -10.96 11.55
CA LYS A 41 -4.85 -10.70 10.70
C LYS A 41 -6.15 -10.61 11.49
N ASN A 42 -6.23 -11.25 12.64
CA ASN A 42 -7.42 -11.21 13.51
C ASN A 42 -7.61 -9.84 14.20
N TYR A 43 -6.57 -9.01 14.23
CA TYR A 43 -6.55 -7.74 14.96
C TYR A 43 -6.42 -6.52 14.04
N VAL A 44 -5.77 -6.69 12.90
CA VAL A 44 -5.59 -5.62 11.90
C VAL A 44 -5.79 -6.16 10.50
N GLY A 45 -6.43 -5.34 9.66
CA GLY A 45 -6.64 -5.70 8.26
C GLY A 45 -5.33 -5.89 7.49
N ASP A 46 -5.35 -6.79 6.53
CA ASP A 46 -4.24 -7.09 5.63
C ASP A 46 -4.41 -6.43 4.24
N LYS A 47 -5.58 -5.83 3.98
CA LYS A 47 -5.93 -5.23 2.69
C LYS A 47 -6.09 -3.72 2.80
N THR A 48 -5.46 -3.02 1.86
CA THR A 48 -5.65 -1.59 1.69
C THR A 48 -6.99 -1.31 1.00
N ASN A 49 -7.80 -0.43 1.59
CA ASN A 49 -8.93 0.12 0.87
C ASN A 49 -8.42 1.12 -0.18
N TRP A 50 -8.33 0.67 -1.42
CA TRP A 50 -7.77 1.46 -2.50
C TRP A 50 -8.55 2.75 -2.80
N ARG A 51 -9.87 2.78 -2.52
CA ARG A 51 -10.69 3.97 -2.71
C ARG A 51 -10.32 5.07 -1.72
N THR A 52 -10.26 4.73 -0.44
CA THR A 52 -9.84 5.61 0.65
C THR A 52 -8.40 6.09 0.42
N MET A 53 -7.51 5.18 0.03
CA MET A 53 -6.12 5.46 -0.26
C MET A 53 -5.98 6.47 -1.42
N LEU A 54 -6.71 6.29 -2.53
CA LEU A 54 -6.64 7.18 -3.69
C LEU A 54 -7.28 8.55 -3.44
N LYS A 55 -8.29 8.65 -2.60
CA LYS A 55 -8.87 9.93 -2.18
C LYS A 55 -8.03 10.64 -1.13
N ASN A 56 -6.95 10.02 -0.67
CA ASN A 56 -6.11 10.51 0.40
C ASN A 56 -6.87 10.77 1.72
N GLU A 57 -7.90 9.97 1.98
CA GLU A 57 -8.65 9.98 3.24
C GLU A 57 -7.80 9.32 4.32
N ILE A 58 -6.91 10.11 4.92
CA ILE A 58 -5.95 9.64 5.92
C ILE A 58 -6.63 9.64 7.29
N GLN A 59 -6.61 8.48 7.95
CA GLN A 59 -6.92 8.38 9.37
C GLN A 59 -5.57 8.41 10.13
N GLU A 60 -5.32 9.50 10.82
CA GLU A 60 -4.14 9.59 11.67
C GLU A 60 -4.20 8.54 12.77
N GLN A 61 -3.20 7.68 12.80
CA GLN A 61 -3.04 6.62 13.79
C GLN A 61 -1.62 6.61 14.32
N ASP A 62 -1.48 6.39 15.61
CA ASP A 62 -0.19 6.16 16.25
C ASP A 62 0.23 4.70 16.00
N LEU A 63 1.16 4.51 15.06
CA LEU A 63 1.66 3.19 14.70
C LEU A 63 2.48 2.55 15.83
N CYS A 64 3.11 3.35 16.69
CA CYS A 64 3.83 2.85 17.85
C CYS A 64 2.85 2.22 18.87
N SER A 65 1.74 2.89 19.16
CA SER A 65 0.69 2.32 20.00
C SER A 65 0.09 1.04 19.40
N TRP A 66 -0.10 0.99 18.08
CA TRP A 66 -0.53 -0.22 17.40
C TRP A 66 0.48 -1.35 17.49
N ARG A 67 1.76 -1.06 17.26
CA ARG A 67 2.85 -2.03 17.45
C ARG A 67 2.81 -2.66 18.83
N ASP A 68 2.69 -1.85 19.89
CA ASP A 68 2.70 -2.32 21.27
C ASP A 68 1.48 -3.20 21.58
N LYS A 69 0.31 -2.83 21.06
CA LYS A 69 -0.88 -3.67 21.15
C LYS A 69 -0.73 -5.01 20.40
N LEU A 70 -0.07 -4.99 19.25
CA LEU A 70 0.12 -6.19 18.43
C LEU A 70 1.16 -7.14 19.01
N LYS A 71 2.12 -6.64 19.80
CA LYS A 71 3.18 -7.45 20.43
C LYS A 71 2.64 -8.65 21.20
N GLN A 72 1.55 -8.48 21.96
CA GLN A 72 0.93 -9.56 22.74
C GLN A 72 0.28 -10.67 21.89
N HIS A 73 0.09 -10.43 20.60
CA HIS A 73 -0.52 -11.38 19.67
C HIS A 73 0.50 -12.05 18.74
N ILE A 74 1.78 -11.69 18.88
CA ILE A 74 2.85 -12.33 18.12
C ILE A 74 3.10 -13.72 18.67
N PRO A 75 3.22 -14.77 17.82
CA PRO A 75 3.56 -16.11 18.24
C PRO A 75 4.86 -16.13 19.07
N GLN A 76 4.89 -16.95 20.12
CA GLN A 76 6.03 -17.01 21.04
C GLN A 76 7.37 -17.26 20.32
N GLU A 77 7.36 -18.07 19.27
CA GLU A 77 8.53 -18.38 18.45
C GLU A 77 9.05 -17.16 17.66
N ALA A 78 8.18 -16.19 17.38
CA ALA A 78 8.50 -14.97 16.64
C ALA A 78 8.85 -13.77 17.53
N LEU A 79 8.51 -13.82 18.83
CA LEU A 79 8.78 -12.74 19.79
C LEU A 79 10.25 -12.28 19.86
N PRO A 80 11.27 -13.19 19.79
CA PRO A 80 12.67 -12.77 19.83
C PRO A 80 13.08 -11.87 18.66
N TYR A 81 12.30 -11.86 17.58
CA TYR A 81 12.55 -11.07 16.36
C TYR A 81 11.68 -9.82 16.27
N PHE A 82 10.92 -9.52 17.32
CA PHE A 82 10.16 -8.29 17.40
C PHE A 82 11.10 -7.09 17.55
N ILE A 83 10.79 -6.01 16.85
CA ILE A 83 11.60 -4.80 16.85
C ILE A 83 10.84 -3.70 17.59
N ASP A 84 11.43 -3.17 18.65
CA ASP A 84 10.93 -1.98 19.34
C ASP A 84 11.29 -0.69 18.55
N ASN A 85 10.99 -0.69 17.26
CA ASN A 85 11.25 0.42 16.38
C ASN A 85 10.23 1.54 16.63
N ILE A 86 10.72 2.75 16.86
CA ILE A 86 9.91 3.96 17.03
C ILE A 86 9.93 4.87 15.80
N LYS A 87 10.71 4.49 14.79
CA LYS A 87 10.88 5.30 13.58
C LYS A 87 9.77 4.99 12.59
N GLU A 88 8.70 5.77 12.64
CA GLU A 88 7.71 5.79 11.58
C GLU A 88 8.31 6.36 10.29
N THR A 89 8.01 5.74 9.17
CA THR A 89 8.36 6.26 7.85
C THR A 89 7.12 6.88 7.22
N THR A 90 7.16 8.16 6.93
CA THR A 90 6.13 8.87 6.16
C THR A 90 6.48 8.80 4.68
N LEU A 91 5.48 8.53 3.85
CA LEU A 91 5.63 8.46 2.40
C LEU A 91 4.79 9.54 1.74
N GLU A 92 5.42 10.28 0.84
CA GLU A 92 4.78 11.28 0.00
C GLU A 92 4.71 10.78 -1.44
N PHE A 93 3.63 11.09 -2.13
CA PHE A 93 3.39 10.67 -3.50
C PHE A 93 3.32 11.87 -4.42
N PRO A 94 3.80 11.78 -5.67
CA PRO A 94 3.72 12.86 -6.64
C PRO A 94 2.27 12.99 -7.15
N VAL A 95 1.42 13.63 -6.35
CA VAL A 95 0.01 13.86 -6.65
C VAL A 95 -0.31 15.35 -6.51
N LEU A 96 -0.64 15.99 -7.62
CA LEU A 96 -1.05 17.40 -7.65
C LEU A 96 -2.52 17.58 -7.27
N GLN A 97 -3.35 16.59 -7.57
CA GLN A 97 -4.77 16.62 -7.30
C GLN A 97 -5.28 15.21 -7.02
N TYR A 98 -5.93 15.04 -5.86
CA TYR A 98 -6.59 13.81 -5.49
C TYR A 98 -8.02 13.74 -6.05
N PRO A 99 -8.49 12.55 -6.48
CA PRO A 99 -9.82 12.40 -7.04
C PRO A 99 -10.90 12.49 -5.96
N THR A 100 -12.02 13.11 -6.29
CA THR A 100 -13.21 13.17 -5.44
C THR A 100 -14.18 12.04 -5.74
N LYS A 101 -14.34 11.71 -7.03
CA LYS A 101 -15.16 10.59 -7.53
C LYS A 101 -14.26 9.66 -8.31
N LEU A 102 -14.20 8.38 -7.90
CA LEU A 102 -13.32 7.42 -8.55
C LEU A 102 -14.00 6.76 -9.75
N LYS A 103 -13.44 6.98 -10.94
CA LYS A 103 -13.81 6.31 -12.19
C LYS A 103 -12.67 5.39 -12.60
N THR A 104 -12.90 4.09 -12.65
CA THR A 104 -11.87 3.13 -13.04
C THR A 104 -11.81 3.00 -14.56
N LEU A 105 -10.63 3.25 -15.15
CA LEU A 105 -10.37 2.97 -16.56
C LEU A 105 -10.26 1.47 -16.79
N ASN A 106 -11.01 0.96 -17.76
CA ASN A 106 -10.99 -0.43 -18.21
C ASN A 106 -10.62 -0.47 -19.69
N LEU A 107 -9.43 -0.96 -20.02
CA LEU A 107 -8.92 -0.98 -21.39
C LEU A 107 -9.71 -1.87 -22.34
N VAL A 108 -10.42 -2.89 -21.84
CA VAL A 108 -11.29 -3.74 -22.67
C VAL A 108 -12.52 -2.98 -23.14
N LYS A 109 -13.10 -2.15 -22.26
CA LYS A 109 -14.30 -1.34 -22.58
C LYS A 109 -13.96 -0.02 -23.24
N THR A 110 -12.82 0.54 -22.89
CA THR A 110 -12.35 1.86 -23.34
C THR A 110 -10.91 1.70 -23.86
N PRO A 111 -10.72 1.22 -25.10
CA PRO A 111 -9.39 0.91 -25.63
C PRO A 111 -8.53 2.15 -25.90
N GLN A 112 -9.13 3.33 -25.93
CA GLN A 112 -8.44 4.62 -26.06
C GLN A 112 -8.92 5.56 -24.96
N TYR A 113 -7.98 6.23 -24.32
CA TYR A 113 -8.27 7.21 -23.29
C TYR A 113 -7.27 8.38 -23.41
N THR A 114 -7.79 9.60 -23.31
CA THR A 114 -6.98 10.82 -23.25
C THR A 114 -7.34 11.58 -21.99
N GLY A 115 -6.35 11.97 -21.22
CA GLY A 115 -6.55 12.71 -19.99
C GLY A 115 -5.27 13.35 -19.48
N THR A 116 -5.41 14.36 -18.63
CA THR A 116 -4.28 15.02 -17.98
C THR A 116 -3.89 14.26 -16.71
N LEU A 117 -2.66 13.75 -16.65
CA LEU A 117 -2.13 13.07 -15.47
C LEU A 117 -1.94 14.09 -14.34
N LYS A 118 -2.55 13.83 -13.19
CA LYS A 118 -2.44 14.66 -11.98
C LYS A 118 -1.65 13.98 -10.85
N GLY A 119 -1.40 12.69 -10.95
CA GLY A 119 -0.58 12.04 -9.95
C GLY A 119 -0.38 10.54 -10.14
N ILE A 120 0.54 10.03 -9.34
CA ILE A 120 0.83 8.60 -9.22
C ILE A 120 0.83 8.25 -7.74
N LYS A 121 0.00 7.29 -7.34
CA LYS A 121 -0.03 6.80 -5.95
C LYS A 121 -0.23 5.29 -5.90
N GLY A 122 0.67 4.61 -5.21
CA GLY A 122 0.70 3.14 -5.25
C GLY A 122 0.90 2.66 -6.69
N GLN A 123 -0.01 1.84 -7.15
CA GLN A 123 0.01 1.27 -8.50
C GLN A 123 -0.98 1.97 -9.45
N TYR A 124 -1.38 3.20 -9.13
CA TYR A 124 -2.41 3.93 -9.86
C TYR A 124 -1.87 5.20 -10.51
N LEU A 125 -2.26 5.41 -11.75
CA LEU A 125 -2.24 6.72 -12.39
C LEU A 125 -3.56 7.43 -12.07
N ILE A 126 -3.49 8.72 -11.74
CA ILE A 126 -4.63 9.55 -11.34
C ILE A 126 -4.75 10.69 -12.35
N PHE A 127 -5.91 10.82 -12.97
CA PHE A 127 -6.19 11.82 -13.98
C PHE A 127 -7.12 12.91 -13.46
N GLU A 128 -7.10 14.06 -14.13
CA GLU A 128 -7.83 15.28 -13.74
C GLU A 128 -9.35 15.10 -13.67
N ASP A 129 -9.92 14.24 -14.50
CA ASP A 129 -11.36 13.96 -14.56
C ASP A 129 -11.85 12.90 -13.55
N ASP A 130 -11.08 12.65 -12.49
CA ASP A 130 -11.31 11.62 -11.47
C ASP A 130 -11.12 10.16 -11.99
N THR A 131 -10.65 9.99 -13.23
CA THR A 131 -10.30 8.67 -13.77
C THR A 131 -9.02 8.15 -13.12
N VAL A 132 -9.03 6.88 -12.75
CA VAL A 132 -7.86 6.20 -12.19
C VAL A 132 -7.58 4.91 -12.97
N PHE A 133 -6.30 4.64 -13.20
CA PHE A 133 -5.85 3.47 -13.91
C PHE A 133 -4.88 2.65 -13.06
N ASN A 134 -5.25 1.40 -12.75
CA ASN A 134 -4.39 0.48 -12.02
C ASN A 134 -3.46 -0.24 -13.00
N VAL A 135 -2.19 0.12 -12.98
CA VAL A 135 -1.17 -0.45 -13.88
C VAL A 135 -1.02 -1.96 -13.64
N ARG A 136 -0.98 -2.41 -12.40
CA ARG A 136 -0.78 -3.81 -12.07
C ARG A 136 -1.96 -4.71 -12.46
N SER A 137 -3.18 -4.24 -12.28
CA SER A 137 -4.37 -5.03 -12.68
C SER A 137 -4.53 -5.14 -14.18
N ASN A 138 -3.78 -4.37 -14.96
CA ASN A 138 -3.72 -4.40 -16.42
C ASN A 138 -2.40 -4.98 -16.94
N GLU A 139 -1.68 -5.74 -16.11
CA GLU A 139 -0.49 -6.49 -16.52
C GLU A 139 -0.82 -7.44 -17.66
N GLY A 140 0.04 -7.45 -18.69
CA GLY A 140 -0.15 -8.25 -19.90
C GLY A 140 -0.79 -7.51 -21.08
N PHE A 141 -1.36 -6.31 -20.88
CA PHE A 141 -1.77 -5.46 -22.00
C PHE A 141 -0.55 -4.76 -22.63
N VAL A 142 -0.52 -4.76 -23.96
CA VAL A 142 0.41 -3.92 -24.73
C VAL A 142 -0.33 -2.62 -25.09
N VAL A 143 0.23 -1.49 -24.69
CA VAL A 143 -0.37 -0.16 -24.90
C VAL A 143 0.61 0.79 -25.57
N SER A 144 0.11 1.71 -26.37
CA SER A 144 0.88 2.85 -26.87
C SER A 144 0.56 4.09 -26.03
N ILE A 145 1.59 4.82 -25.62
CA ILE A 145 1.45 6.05 -24.86
C ILE A 145 1.97 7.21 -25.71
N ASN A 146 1.11 8.17 -25.98
CA ASN A 146 1.47 9.43 -26.64
C ASN A 146 1.38 10.57 -25.63
N MET A 147 2.44 11.33 -25.48
CA MET A 147 2.46 12.55 -24.67
C MET A 147 2.26 13.74 -25.61
N LEU A 148 1.26 14.59 -25.31
CA LEU A 148 0.91 15.80 -26.04
C LEU A 148 1.51 17.03 -25.35
#